data_72be400a509a23e33046b7f9b0871e31
#
_entry.id   72be400a509a23e33046b7f9b0871e31
#
_cell.length_a   1.000
_cell.length_b   1.000
_cell.length_c   1.000
_cell.angle_alpha   90.00
_cell.angle_beta   90.00
_cell.angle_gamma   90.00
#
_symmetry.space_group_name_H-M   'P 1'
#
loop_
_entity.id
_entity.type
_entity.pdbx_description
1 polymer ?
#
loop_
_entity_poly.entity_id
_entity_poly.type
_entity_poly.pdbx_seq_one_letter_code
_entity_poly.pdbx_strand_id
1 'polypeptide(L)'
;MTISDMRKIVIIFALCLFCASAALAQKAKYVFYFIGDGMGLNPLHTTELYLASLEGNVGIKHLPFMDFPYSTFATSYSANSDVTDSAAAGTALATGHKTKNAMLGMNSDSVAVNSIAVWAKNSGKKVGVCTNVCIDDATPAAFYAHQVNRKYYHSIGEQLAASGFHYFAGSDFRKPDENGVELHALCAQNGYTWAYGYQDAVEKMKTAEKLMMVQRKDRPAHIPYSIDRTADDLTLGQIVETGIKMLTKNNKNGFFLMVEGGAIDHALHGKDARTAIEDILDFDAAIQVAIDFYKQHPNETLIVVTADHDTGGMVPGNGRYMLNLEWLQYQSCSTDAVTARLNALKKNKMKKSWDDVKQVLSECYGLFTKVKVNWREEYELREAYEAAFEGNASEENLYSKNSALAAKARDILNRAVGISWASRSHSGSYVPVFAIGVGANQFHGRLNNTDLPLITAKIAGYRR
;
A
#
# COMPACT_ATOMS: atom_id res chain seq x y z
N MET A 1 -41.18 -7.95 53.40
CA MET A 1 -40.96 -7.92 51.94
C MET A 1 -42.16 -8.60 51.30
N THR A 2 -42.94 -7.89 50.55
CA THR A 2 -44.17 -8.43 49.95
C THR A 2 -43.81 -9.32 48.71
N ILE A 3 -44.73 -10.25 48.34
CA ILE A 3 -44.59 -11.07 47.14
C ILE A 3 -44.41 -10.20 45.89
N SER A 4 -44.94 -8.98 45.89
CA SER A 4 -44.78 -7.95 44.84
C SER A 4 -43.33 -7.46 44.79
N ASP A 5 -42.67 -7.27 45.94
CA ASP A 5 -41.29 -6.77 45.97
C ASP A 5 -40.30 -7.85 45.52
N MET A 6 -40.56 -9.10 45.85
CA MET A 6 -39.76 -10.26 45.39
C MET A 6 -39.88 -10.42 43.86
N ARG A 7 -41.07 -10.26 43.28
CA ARG A 7 -41.25 -10.29 41.81
C ARG A 7 -40.50 -9.16 41.10
N LYS A 8 -40.51 -7.94 41.66
CA LYS A 8 -39.73 -6.83 41.11
C LYS A 8 -38.22 -7.07 41.14
N ILE A 9 -37.73 -7.62 42.27
CA ILE A 9 -36.30 -7.97 42.39
C ILE A 9 -35.89 -9.05 41.40
N VAL A 10 -36.72 -10.09 41.22
CA VAL A 10 -36.45 -11.17 40.24
C VAL A 10 -36.46 -10.64 38.81
N ILE A 11 -37.38 -9.72 38.48
CA ILE A 11 -37.45 -9.08 37.14
C ILE A 11 -36.22 -8.20 36.91
N ILE A 12 -35.79 -7.40 37.89
CA ILE A 12 -34.58 -6.57 37.79
C ILE A 12 -33.32 -7.46 37.66
N PHE A 13 -33.23 -8.55 38.41
CA PHE A 13 -32.12 -9.50 38.30
C PHE A 13 -32.10 -10.24 36.94
N ALA A 14 -33.27 -10.60 36.42
CA ALA A 14 -33.39 -11.20 35.09
C ALA A 14 -33.06 -10.20 33.98
N LEU A 15 -33.47 -8.91 34.09
CA LEU A 15 -33.06 -7.86 33.17
C LEU A 15 -31.54 -7.56 33.27
N CYS A 16 -30.98 -7.52 34.46
CA CYS A 16 -29.54 -7.36 34.65
C CYS A 16 -28.73 -8.57 34.11
N LEU A 17 -29.22 -9.78 34.26
CA LEU A 17 -28.63 -10.98 33.65
C LEU A 17 -28.77 -10.98 32.10
N PHE A 18 -29.90 -10.48 31.57
CA PHE A 18 -30.09 -10.32 30.13
C PHE A 18 -29.20 -9.21 29.55
N CYS A 19 -29.02 -8.10 30.29
CA CYS A 19 -28.06 -7.04 29.91
C CYS A 19 -26.61 -7.50 30.07
N ALA A 20 -26.28 -8.33 31.04
CA ALA A 20 -24.94 -8.89 31.23
C ALA A 20 -24.59 -9.97 30.20
N SER A 21 -25.56 -10.72 29.68
CA SER A 21 -25.33 -11.69 28.59
C SER A 21 -25.21 -11.02 27.22
N ALA A 22 -25.65 -9.76 27.04
CA ALA A 22 -25.43 -8.97 25.83
C ALA A 22 -24.04 -8.35 25.74
N ALA A 23 -23.20 -8.47 26.77
CA ALA A 23 -21.84 -7.94 26.81
C ALA A 23 -20.76 -8.97 26.47
N LEU A 24 -21.06 -10.03 25.73
CA LEU A 24 -20.03 -10.76 24.99
C LEU A 24 -19.55 -9.80 23.88
N ALA A 25 -18.35 -9.23 24.07
CA ALA A 25 -17.77 -8.30 23.12
C ALA A 25 -17.90 -8.88 21.71
N GLN A 26 -18.68 -8.20 20.87
CA GLN A 26 -18.93 -8.62 19.49
C GLN A 26 -17.60 -8.76 18.77
N LYS A 27 -17.32 -9.92 18.20
CA LYS A 27 -16.09 -10.19 17.46
C LYS A 27 -16.22 -9.71 16.02
N ALA A 28 -15.16 -9.12 15.49
CA ALA A 28 -15.10 -8.81 14.06
C ALA A 28 -15.09 -10.11 13.25
N LYS A 29 -16.07 -10.26 12.38
CA LYS A 29 -16.22 -11.39 11.44
C LYS A 29 -15.40 -11.15 10.19
N TYR A 30 -15.40 -9.90 9.71
CA TYR A 30 -14.70 -9.42 8.53
C TYR A 30 -13.62 -8.44 8.97
N VAL A 31 -12.39 -8.70 8.59
CA VAL A 31 -11.25 -7.84 8.91
C VAL A 31 -10.58 -7.41 7.63
N PHE A 32 -10.50 -6.11 7.43
CA PHE A 32 -9.66 -5.48 6.41
C PHE A 32 -8.45 -4.86 7.11
N TYR A 33 -7.26 -5.12 6.58
CA TYR A 33 -5.99 -4.67 7.13
C TYR A 33 -5.18 -4.01 6.02
N PHE A 34 -5.32 -2.69 5.90
CA PHE A 34 -4.68 -1.88 4.88
C PHE A 34 -3.32 -1.37 5.34
N ILE A 35 -2.31 -1.51 4.49
CA ILE A 35 -0.95 -1.01 4.71
C ILE A 35 -0.55 -0.20 3.49
N GLY A 36 -0.40 1.13 3.65
CA GLY A 36 0.24 1.98 2.65
C GLY A 36 1.74 1.94 2.88
N ASP A 37 2.48 1.26 2.01
CA ASP A 37 3.94 1.16 2.14
C ASP A 37 4.58 2.55 1.99
N GLY A 38 5.44 2.91 2.93
CA GLY A 38 6.09 4.22 2.96
C GLY A 38 5.17 5.41 3.27
N MET A 39 3.88 5.17 3.52
CA MET A 39 2.83 6.18 3.64
C MET A 39 2.83 6.86 5.01
N GLY A 40 3.83 7.74 5.26
CA GLY A 40 3.85 8.60 6.44
C GLY A 40 2.70 9.63 6.45
N LEU A 41 2.58 10.40 7.53
CA LEU A 41 1.52 11.42 7.65
C LEU A 41 1.65 12.55 6.63
N ASN A 42 2.87 12.95 6.28
CA ASN A 42 3.06 14.07 5.35
C ASN A 42 2.62 13.78 3.91
N PRO A 43 2.88 12.61 3.31
CA PRO A 43 2.31 12.24 2.01
C PRO A 43 0.78 12.30 2.00
N LEU A 44 0.10 11.82 3.07
CA LEU A 44 -1.35 11.90 3.21
C LEU A 44 -1.83 13.35 3.26
N HIS A 45 -1.24 14.14 4.15
CA HIS A 45 -1.59 15.55 4.28
C HIS A 45 -1.34 16.34 2.99
N THR A 46 -0.22 16.07 2.30
CA THR A 46 0.08 16.70 1.00
C THR A 46 -0.97 16.33 -0.04
N THR A 47 -1.48 15.10 -0.03
CA THR A 47 -2.57 14.67 -0.91
C THR A 47 -3.85 15.47 -0.65
N GLU A 48 -4.25 15.66 0.62
CA GLU A 48 -5.42 16.46 0.97
C GLU A 48 -5.26 17.94 0.60
N LEU A 49 -4.06 18.52 0.81
CA LEU A 49 -3.74 19.88 0.39
C LEU A 49 -3.80 20.03 -1.14
N TYR A 50 -3.27 19.04 -1.88
CA TYR A 50 -3.31 19.02 -3.34
C TYR A 50 -4.75 18.99 -3.84
N LEU A 51 -5.60 18.12 -3.30
CA LEU A 51 -7.02 18.04 -3.68
C LEU A 51 -7.75 19.35 -3.44
N ALA A 52 -7.51 20.04 -2.31
CA ALA A 52 -8.10 21.35 -2.03
C ALA A 52 -7.60 22.42 -3.02
N SER A 53 -6.29 22.40 -3.36
CA SER A 53 -5.69 23.36 -4.28
C SER A 53 -6.25 23.26 -5.70
N LEU A 54 -6.65 22.07 -6.16
CA LEU A 54 -7.32 21.88 -7.45
C LEU A 54 -8.68 22.60 -7.53
N GLU A 55 -9.34 22.80 -6.39
CA GLU A 55 -10.60 23.54 -6.27
C GLU A 55 -10.38 25.05 -5.99
N GLY A 56 -9.12 25.48 -5.96
CA GLY A 56 -8.75 26.86 -5.63
C GLY A 56 -8.88 27.20 -4.15
N ASN A 57 -8.99 26.20 -3.27
CA ASN A 57 -9.14 26.38 -1.83
C ASN A 57 -7.79 26.30 -1.11
N VAL A 58 -7.68 27.06 -0.02
CA VAL A 58 -6.65 26.90 0.99
C VAL A 58 -7.17 25.92 2.04
N GLY A 59 -6.30 25.02 2.52
CA GLY A 59 -6.65 24.00 3.49
C GLY A 59 -6.67 22.61 2.87
N ILE A 60 -7.54 21.73 3.35
CA ILE A 60 -7.58 20.33 2.97
C ILE A 60 -8.92 19.94 2.34
N LYS A 61 -8.87 18.97 1.45
CA LYS A 61 -10.03 18.17 1.04
C LYS A 61 -9.79 16.75 1.54
N HIS A 62 -10.68 16.30 2.43
CA HIS A 62 -10.51 15.10 3.21
C HIS A 62 -10.39 13.82 2.37
N LEU A 63 -9.47 12.93 2.75
CA LEU A 63 -9.48 11.53 2.38
C LEU A 63 -10.40 10.79 3.37
N PRO A 64 -11.46 10.08 2.91
CA PRO A 64 -12.50 9.51 3.77
C PRO A 64 -11.98 8.62 4.92
N PHE A 65 -10.91 7.87 4.71
CA PHE A 65 -10.38 6.99 5.76
C PHE A 65 -9.63 7.76 6.88
N MET A 66 -9.17 8.99 6.62
CA MET A 66 -8.54 9.83 7.65
C MET A 66 -9.57 10.38 8.65
N ASP A 67 -10.85 10.38 8.28
CA ASP A 67 -11.97 10.75 9.16
C ASP A 67 -12.51 9.56 9.98
N PHE A 68 -11.85 8.42 10.00
CA PHE A 68 -12.26 7.30 10.83
C PHE A 68 -12.27 7.70 12.31
N PRO A 69 -13.27 7.23 13.10
CA PRO A 69 -13.52 7.74 14.47
C PRO A 69 -12.38 7.45 15.46
N TYR A 70 -11.50 6.51 15.12
CA TYR A 70 -10.34 6.17 15.94
C TYR A 70 -9.07 6.34 15.12
N SER A 71 -8.26 7.30 15.52
CA SER A 71 -6.98 7.60 14.90
C SER A 71 -5.89 7.72 15.95
N THR A 72 -4.70 7.23 15.64
CA THR A 72 -3.52 7.33 16.48
C THR A 72 -2.26 7.17 15.62
N PHE A 73 -1.13 6.93 16.25
CA PHE A 73 0.14 6.70 15.57
C PHE A 73 0.93 5.56 16.23
N ALA A 74 1.79 4.93 15.45
CA ALA A 74 2.64 3.85 15.90
C ALA A 74 4.13 4.11 15.60
N THR A 75 5.01 3.51 16.40
CA THR A 75 6.44 3.43 16.11
C THR A 75 6.72 2.29 15.15
N SER A 76 7.74 2.44 14.28
CA SER A 76 8.02 1.48 13.21
C SER A 76 9.43 0.86 13.27
N TYR A 77 10.30 1.24 14.21
CA TYR A 77 11.68 0.74 14.31
C TYR A 77 11.76 -0.81 14.27
N SER A 78 12.86 -1.34 13.73
CA SER A 78 13.15 -2.77 13.68
C SER A 78 13.96 -3.25 14.88
N ALA A 79 14.23 -4.56 14.98
CA ALA A 79 15.01 -5.10 16.09
C ALA A 79 16.49 -4.66 16.09
N ASN A 80 17.00 -4.16 14.96
CA ASN A 80 18.41 -3.80 14.80
C ASN A 80 18.65 -2.41 14.22
N SER A 81 17.59 -1.59 14.04
CA SER A 81 17.73 -0.25 13.47
C SER A 81 16.56 0.65 13.87
N ASP A 82 16.85 1.94 14.14
CA ASP A 82 15.84 2.98 14.36
C ASP A 82 15.00 3.27 13.11
N VAL A 83 15.55 2.96 11.93
CA VAL A 83 14.88 3.04 10.65
C VAL A 83 14.67 1.63 10.10
N THR A 84 13.41 1.24 9.97
CA THR A 84 13.02 -0.08 9.49
C THR A 84 13.05 -0.18 7.97
N ASP A 85 13.12 -1.42 7.44
CA ASP A 85 12.70 -1.72 6.07
C ASP A 85 11.31 -2.38 6.07
N SER A 86 10.69 -2.52 4.88
CA SER A 86 9.35 -3.12 4.74
C SER A 86 9.30 -4.58 5.20
N ALA A 87 10.41 -5.33 5.11
CA ALA A 87 10.45 -6.72 5.57
C ALA A 87 10.28 -6.82 7.09
N ALA A 88 11.05 -6.01 7.84
CA ALA A 88 10.95 -6.00 9.30
C ALA A 88 9.66 -5.32 9.78
N ALA A 89 9.22 -4.24 9.14
CA ALA A 89 7.97 -3.57 9.50
C ALA A 89 6.74 -4.42 9.16
N GLY A 90 6.70 -5.01 7.96
CA GLY A 90 5.66 -5.95 7.55
C GLY A 90 5.59 -7.16 8.49
N THR A 91 6.75 -7.71 8.90
CA THR A 91 6.80 -8.78 9.91
C THR A 91 6.20 -8.34 11.25
N ALA A 92 6.52 -7.14 11.73
CA ALA A 92 5.94 -6.62 12.96
C ALA A 92 4.42 -6.45 12.85
N LEU A 93 3.93 -5.89 11.74
CA LEU A 93 2.51 -5.71 11.43
C LEU A 93 1.77 -7.04 11.19
N ALA A 94 2.48 -8.08 10.74
CA ALA A 94 1.89 -9.39 10.50
C ALA A 94 1.88 -10.29 11.76
N THR A 95 2.92 -10.22 12.59
CA THR A 95 3.16 -11.25 13.63
C THR A 95 3.14 -10.73 15.06
N GLY A 96 3.24 -9.42 15.25
CA GLY A 96 3.44 -8.83 16.59
C GLY A 96 4.86 -9.02 17.15
N HIS A 97 5.82 -9.39 16.30
CA HIS A 97 7.23 -9.55 16.68
C HIS A 97 8.13 -8.60 15.91
N LYS A 98 9.07 -7.96 16.61
CA LYS A 98 10.17 -7.25 15.95
C LYS A 98 11.16 -8.25 15.36
N THR A 99 11.68 -7.90 14.18
CA THR A 99 12.75 -8.64 13.51
C THR A 99 13.83 -7.70 12.96
N LYS A 100 14.90 -8.24 12.43
CA LYS A 100 15.99 -7.48 11.80
C LYS A 100 15.58 -7.04 10.39
N ASN A 101 16.10 -5.90 9.94
CA ASN A 101 15.89 -5.46 8.55
C ASN A 101 16.24 -6.58 7.56
N ALA A 102 15.50 -6.65 6.47
CA ALA A 102 15.50 -7.67 5.42
C ALA A 102 14.90 -9.05 5.80
N MET A 103 14.56 -9.32 7.06
CA MET A 103 14.02 -10.59 7.52
C MET A 103 12.49 -10.62 7.49
N LEU A 104 11.90 -11.72 7.04
CA LEU A 104 10.47 -11.92 6.83
C LEU A 104 9.90 -13.02 7.72
N GLY A 105 8.77 -12.75 8.42
CA GLY A 105 7.99 -13.76 9.14
C GLY A 105 8.75 -14.52 10.23
N MET A 106 9.86 -13.98 10.69
CA MET A 106 10.72 -14.53 11.72
C MET A 106 10.89 -13.52 12.85
N ASN A 107 11.15 -13.97 14.07
CA ASN A 107 11.59 -13.11 15.17
C ASN A 107 13.09 -12.72 15.02
N SER A 108 13.60 -11.90 15.93
CA SER A 108 15.02 -11.45 15.92
C SER A 108 16.04 -12.57 16.04
N ASP A 109 15.64 -13.76 16.51
CA ASP A 109 16.49 -14.95 16.67
C ASP A 109 16.40 -15.88 15.45
N SER A 110 15.79 -15.43 14.35
CA SER A 110 15.59 -16.19 13.11
C SER A 110 14.70 -17.43 13.30
N VAL A 111 13.77 -17.37 14.25
CA VAL A 111 12.75 -18.41 14.43
C VAL A 111 11.47 -17.97 13.72
N ALA A 112 10.89 -18.84 12.88
CA ALA A 112 9.64 -18.60 12.18
C ALA A 112 8.49 -18.34 13.16
N VAL A 113 7.67 -17.32 12.87
CA VAL A 113 6.53 -16.91 13.69
C VAL A 113 5.27 -16.79 12.82
N ASN A 114 4.14 -17.29 13.33
CA ASN A 114 2.88 -17.23 12.60
C ASN A 114 2.37 -15.78 12.49
N SER A 115 1.85 -15.45 11.33
CA SER A 115 1.20 -14.16 11.07
C SER A 115 -0.27 -14.15 11.51
N ILE A 116 -0.87 -12.97 11.62
CA ILE A 116 -2.32 -12.79 11.83
C ILE A 116 -3.15 -13.44 10.71
N ALA A 117 -2.62 -13.52 9.50
CA ALA A 117 -3.25 -14.23 8.39
C ALA A 117 -3.33 -15.75 8.65
N VAL A 118 -2.26 -16.33 9.19
CA VAL A 118 -2.23 -17.73 9.64
C VAL A 118 -3.16 -17.94 10.83
N TRP A 119 -3.18 -17.03 11.82
CA TRP A 119 -4.11 -17.12 12.95
C TRP A 119 -5.58 -17.03 12.50
N ALA A 120 -5.89 -16.17 11.52
CA ALA A 120 -7.22 -16.08 10.93
C ALA A 120 -7.61 -17.40 10.23
N LYS A 121 -6.72 -17.97 9.40
CA LYS A 121 -6.93 -19.27 8.74
C LYS A 121 -7.18 -20.38 9.76
N ASN A 122 -6.34 -20.47 10.81
CA ASN A 122 -6.46 -21.47 11.88
C ASN A 122 -7.75 -21.28 12.71
N SER A 123 -8.35 -20.09 12.64
CA SER A 123 -9.65 -19.78 13.25
C SER A 123 -10.83 -20.01 12.30
N GLY A 124 -10.60 -20.66 11.17
CA GLY A 124 -11.62 -21.01 10.16
C GLY A 124 -12.08 -19.87 9.28
N LYS A 125 -11.30 -18.77 9.20
CA LYS A 125 -11.56 -17.65 8.29
C LYS A 125 -11.00 -17.93 6.89
N LYS A 126 -11.64 -17.42 5.85
CA LYS A 126 -10.96 -17.29 4.56
C LYS A 126 -9.93 -16.17 4.66
N VAL A 127 -8.84 -16.31 3.92
CA VAL A 127 -7.71 -15.36 3.96
C VAL A 127 -7.35 -14.91 2.55
N GLY A 128 -7.16 -13.61 2.40
CA GLY A 128 -6.60 -12.97 1.22
C GLY A 128 -5.43 -12.07 1.58
N VAL A 129 -4.44 -12.00 0.68
CA VAL A 129 -3.31 -11.07 0.73
C VAL A 129 -3.15 -10.48 -0.66
N CYS A 130 -3.21 -9.16 -0.78
CA CYS A 130 -3.12 -8.50 -2.07
C CYS A 130 -2.34 -7.18 -1.99
N THR A 131 -1.86 -6.74 -3.16
CA THR A 131 -1.00 -5.58 -3.32
C THR A 131 -1.16 -5.01 -4.74
N ASN A 132 -0.64 -3.82 -5.01
CA ASN A 132 -0.47 -3.28 -6.36
C ASN A 132 0.99 -3.38 -6.86
N VAL A 133 1.88 -4.01 -6.08
CA VAL A 133 3.26 -4.37 -6.49
C VAL A 133 3.39 -5.88 -6.64
N CYS A 134 4.61 -6.43 -6.70
CA CYS A 134 4.80 -7.88 -6.83
C CYS A 134 4.26 -8.63 -5.61
N ILE A 135 3.55 -9.74 -5.87
CA ILE A 135 2.91 -10.54 -4.82
C ILE A 135 3.91 -11.18 -3.85
N ASP A 136 5.17 -11.29 -4.24
CA ASP A 136 6.32 -11.77 -3.47
C ASP A 136 7.20 -10.63 -2.92
N ASP A 137 6.72 -9.38 -2.94
CA ASP A 137 7.40 -8.29 -2.25
C ASP A 137 7.31 -8.43 -0.73
N ALA A 138 8.11 -7.66 -0.01
CA ALA A 138 8.38 -7.86 1.40
C ALA A 138 7.15 -7.75 2.29
N THR A 139 6.32 -6.72 2.12
CA THR A 139 5.17 -6.46 2.99
C THR A 139 4.11 -7.55 2.87
N PRO A 140 3.61 -7.93 1.66
CA PRO A 140 2.68 -9.05 1.54
C PRO A 140 3.33 -10.37 1.95
N ALA A 141 4.63 -10.59 1.64
CA ALA A 141 5.35 -11.82 1.98
C ALA A 141 5.42 -12.08 3.48
N ALA A 142 5.49 -11.05 4.32
CA ALA A 142 5.52 -11.18 5.77
C ALA A 142 4.26 -11.86 6.36
N PHE A 143 3.16 -11.92 5.60
CA PHE A 143 1.92 -12.56 6.02
C PHE A 143 1.86 -14.06 5.74
N TYR A 144 2.76 -14.60 4.87
CA TYR A 144 2.72 -16.01 4.47
C TYR A 144 4.10 -16.69 4.39
N ALA A 145 5.20 -15.94 4.42
CA ALA A 145 6.55 -16.50 4.23
C ALA A 145 7.46 -16.25 5.44
N HIS A 146 8.50 -17.10 5.53
CA HIS A 146 9.54 -17.06 6.56
C HIS A 146 10.90 -17.13 5.88
N GLN A 147 11.62 -15.99 5.81
CA GLN A 147 12.91 -15.91 5.15
C GLN A 147 13.86 -14.99 5.91
N VAL A 148 15.14 -15.38 5.96
CA VAL A 148 16.19 -14.54 6.55
C VAL A 148 16.54 -13.33 5.70
N ASN A 149 16.10 -13.32 4.42
CA ASN A 149 16.31 -12.21 3.51
C ASN A 149 15.16 -12.10 2.49
N ARG A 150 14.56 -10.90 2.38
CA ARG A 150 13.48 -10.57 1.44
C ARG A 150 13.83 -10.78 -0.05
N LYS A 151 15.12 -10.91 -0.38
CA LYS A 151 15.58 -11.14 -1.76
C LYS A 151 15.45 -12.59 -2.22
N TYR A 152 15.09 -13.52 -1.35
CA TYR A 152 14.84 -14.91 -1.71
C TYR A 152 13.46 -15.09 -2.35
N TYR A 153 13.20 -14.29 -3.40
CA TYR A 153 11.89 -14.15 -4.05
C TYR A 153 11.28 -15.49 -4.47
N HIS A 154 12.09 -16.38 -5.09
CA HIS A 154 11.57 -17.68 -5.51
C HIS A 154 11.10 -18.52 -4.31
N SER A 155 11.90 -18.65 -3.26
CA SER A 155 11.50 -19.35 -2.04
C SER A 155 10.31 -18.73 -1.32
N ILE A 156 10.13 -17.40 -1.43
CA ILE A 156 8.91 -16.71 -0.95
C ILE A 156 7.70 -17.17 -1.78
N GLY A 157 7.83 -17.25 -3.10
CA GLY A 157 6.78 -17.76 -3.99
C GLY A 157 6.40 -19.21 -3.74
N GLU A 158 7.36 -20.09 -3.43
CA GLU A 158 7.10 -21.48 -3.01
C GLU A 158 6.25 -21.52 -1.73
N GLN A 159 6.57 -20.67 -0.75
CA GLN A 159 5.81 -20.59 0.51
C GLN A 159 4.41 -19.99 0.30
N LEU A 160 4.25 -19.03 -0.63
CA LEU A 160 2.95 -18.55 -1.06
C LEU A 160 2.08 -19.72 -1.58
N ALA A 161 2.61 -20.51 -2.51
CA ALA A 161 1.90 -21.65 -3.10
C ALA A 161 1.45 -22.66 -2.02
N ALA A 162 2.28 -22.88 -0.99
CA ALA A 162 2.00 -23.78 0.12
C ALA A 162 1.09 -23.18 1.22
N SER A 163 0.86 -21.86 1.25
CA SER A 163 0.15 -21.15 2.33
C SER A 163 -1.28 -21.64 2.54
N GLY A 164 -1.94 -22.08 1.45
CA GLY A 164 -3.33 -22.48 1.44
C GLY A 164 -4.30 -21.33 1.73
N PHE A 165 -3.91 -20.07 1.49
CA PHE A 165 -4.81 -18.93 1.52
C PHE A 165 -5.74 -18.96 0.31
N HIS A 166 -6.80 -18.17 0.33
CA HIS A 166 -7.88 -18.29 -0.66
C HIS A 166 -7.76 -17.28 -1.80
N TYR A 167 -7.07 -16.17 -1.56
CA TYR A 167 -6.94 -15.09 -2.52
C TYR A 167 -5.58 -14.44 -2.45
N PHE A 168 -4.93 -14.33 -3.59
CA PHE A 168 -3.76 -13.48 -3.81
C PHE A 168 -3.98 -12.62 -5.04
N ALA A 169 -3.54 -11.36 -4.97
CA ALA A 169 -3.55 -10.50 -6.14
C ALA A 169 -2.41 -9.47 -6.09
N GLY A 170 -1.93 -9.08 -7.28
CA GLY A 170 -0.89 -8.07 -7.43
C GLY A 170 -0.24 -8.12 -8.80
N SER A 171 0.96 -7.55 -8.90
CA SER A 171 1.87 -7.85 -10.00
C SER A 171 2.39 -9.28 -9.86
N ASP A 172 2.85 -9.86 -10.97
CA ASP A 172 3.36 -11.23 -10.98
C ASP A 172 4.63 -11.39 -10.13
N PHE A 173 5.09 -12.61 -9.94
CA PHE A 173 6.33 -12.93 -9.22
C PHE A 173 7.55 -12.23 -9.82
N ARG A 174 8.45 -11.73 -8.97
CA ARG A 174 9.74 -11.16 -9.40
C ARG A 174 10.66 -12.22 -10.00
N LYS A 175 10.57 -13.44 -9.50
CA LYS A 175 11.40 -14.56 -9.93
C LYS A 175 10.57 -15.83 -10.04
N PRO A 176 9.78 -15.99 -11.14
CA PRO A 176 8.87 -17.11 -11.29
C PRO A 176 9.57 -18.45 -11.50
N ASP A 177 10.79 -18.48 -12.02
CA ASP A 177 11.54 -19.69 -12.34
C ASP A 177 12.90 -19.73 -11.63
N GLU A 178 13.15 -20.79 -10.90
CA GLU A 178 14.46 -21.08 -10.33
C GLU A 178 14.63 -22.59 -10.07
N ASN A 179 15.83 -23.13 -10.36
CA ASN A 179 16.21 -24.52 -10.09
C ASN A 179 15.23 -25.59 -10.65
N GLY A 180 14.56 -25.27 -11.78
CA GLY A 180 13.60 -26.16 -12.42
C GLY A 180 12.22 -26.19 -11.78
N VAL A 181 11.94 -25.30 -10.82
CA VAL A 181 10.61 -25.06 -10.25
C VAL A 181 9.99 -23.81 -10.88
N GLU A 182 8.82 -23.95 -11.47
CA GLU A 182 8.03 -22.87 -12.05
C GLU A 182 6.84 -22.57 -11.12
N LEU A 183 6.80 -21.34 -10.58
CA LEU A 183 5.86 -20.96 -9.52
C LEU A 183 4.41 -20.94 -9.98
N HIS A 184 4.12 -20.61 -11.25
CA HIS A 184 2.73 -20.64 -11.74
C HIS A 184 2.19 -22.06 -11.76
N ALA A 185 3.01 -23.04 -12.20
CA ALA A 185 2.65 -24.46 -12.19
C ALA A 185 2.51 -24.97 -10.75
N LEU A 186 3.42 -24.57 -9.85
CA LEU A 186 3.37 -24.94 -8.44
C LEU A 186 2.09 -24.40 -7.75
N CYS A 187 1.73 -23.15 -8.00
CA CYS A 187 0.47 -22.58 -7.50
C CYS A 187 -0.75 -23.36 -8.05
N ALA A 188 -0.76 -23.68 -9.35
CA ALA A 188 -1.84 -24.45 -9.97
C ALA A 188 -1.96 -25.85 -9.34
N GLN A 189 -0.85 -26.55 -9.10
CA GLN A 189 -0.81 -27.84 -8.39
C GLN A 189 -1.36 -27.73 -6.96
N ASN A 190 -1.20 -26.58 -6.30
CA ASN A 190 -1.76 -26.29 -4.99
C ASN A 190 -3.23 -25.79 -5.05
N GLY A 191 -3.87 -25.84 -6.21
CA GLY A 191 -5.29 -25.58 -6.41
C GLY A 191 -5.64 -24.11 -6.65
N TYR A 192 -4.65 -23.27 -6.98
CA TYR A 192 -4.92 -21.89 -7.38
C TYR A 192 -5.32 -21.79 -8.85
N THR A 193 -6.40 -21.07 -9.11
CA THR A 193 -6.82 -20.67 -10.45
C THR A 193 -6.19 -19.32 -10.78
N TRP A 194 -5.45 -19.25 -11.90
CA TRP A 194 -4.85 -18.00 -12.37
C TRP A 194 -5.87 -17.16 -13.15
N ALA A 195 -6.00 -15.89 -12.78
CA ALA A 195 -6.81 -14.90 -13.47
C ALA A 195 -5.93 -13.73 -13.93
N TYR A 196 -6.09 -13.34 -15.20
CA TYR A 196 -5.28 -12.31 -15.85
C TYR A 196 -6.14 -11.09 -16.16
N GLY A 197 -6.08 -10.08 -15.28
CA GLY A 197 -6.90 -8.88 -15.32
C GLY A 197 -8.29 -9.07 -14.69
N TYR A 198 -8.99 -7.95 -14.53
CA TYR A 198 -10.24 -7.90 -13.77
C TYR A 198 -11.37 -8.78 -14.35
N GLN A 199 -11.59 -8.70 -15.66
CA GLN A 199 -12.70 -9.43 -16.30
C GLN A 199 -12.51 -10.96 -16.21
N ASP A 200 -11.29 -11.45 -16.42
CA ASP A 200 -10.95 -12.85 -16.28
C ASP A 200 -11.12 -13.33 -14.82
N ALA A 201 -10.75 -12.48 -13.86
CA ALA A 201 -10.95 -12.76 -12.44
C ALA A 201 -12.45 -12.87 -12.08
N VAL A 202 -13.28 -11.95 -12.57
CA VAL A 202 -14.75 -11.97 -12.36
C VAL A 202 -15.37 -13.25 -12.90
N GLU A 203 -14.88 -13.78 -14.02
CA GLU A 203 -15.40 -15.04 -14.57
C GLU A 203 -14.91 -16.24 -13.76
N LYS A 204 -13.60 -16.33 -13.54
CA LYS A 204 -12.98 -17.51 -12.89
C LYS A 204 -13.34 -17.65 -11.42
N MET A 205 -13.56 -16.55 -10.68
CA MET A 205 -13.96 -16.64 -9.27
C MET A 205 -15.31 -17.34 -9.06
N LYS A 206 -16.16 -17.48 -10.09
CA LYS A 206 -17.44 -18.19 -9.98
C LYS A 206 -17.23 -19.65 -9.58
N THR A 207 -16.19 -20.29 -10.09
CA THR A 207 -15.88 -21.71 -9.87
C THR A 207 -14.64 -21.94 -8.99
N ALA A 208 -13.68 -21.01 -8.99
CA ALA A 208 -12.44 -21.16 -8.24
C ALA A 208 -12.66 -21.23 -6.72
N GLU A 209 -11.94 -22.12 -6.04
CA GLU A 209 -11.86 -22.17 -4.58
C GLU A 209 -10.68 -21.33 -4.04
N LYS A 210 -9.61 -21.20 -4.84
CA LYS A 210 -8.47 -20.32 -4.59
C LYS A 210 -8.14 -19.56 -5.87
N LEU A 211 -7.89 -18.25 -5.75
CA LEU A 211 -7.66 -17.37 -6.89
C LEU A 211 -6.33 -16.64 -6.76
N MET A 212 -5.56 -16.64 -7.85
CA MET A 212 -4.42 -15.77 -8.08
C MET A 212 -4.81 -14.77 -9.16
N MET A 213 -4.87 -13.47 -8.84
CA MET A 213 -5.22 -12.42 -9.80
C MET A 213 -4.01 -11.55 -10.06
N VAL A 214 -3.56 -11.51 -11.32
CA VAL A 214 -2.43 -10.70 -11.76
C VAL A 214 -2.80 -9.84 -12.97
N GLN A 215 -1.88 -8.97 -13.40
CA GLN A 215 -2.08 -8.13 -14.57
C GLN A 215 -2.36 -8.96 -15.84
N ARG A 216 -3.01 -8.38 -16.83
CA ARG A 216 -3.32 -9.04 -18.12
C ARG A 216 -2.05 -9.51 -18.82
N LYS A 217 -2.12 -10.64 -19.52
CA LYS A 217 -0.98 -11.24 -20.26
C LYS A 217 -0.43 -10.38 -21.40
N ASP A 218 -1.28 -9.54 -21.98
CA ASP A 218 -0.93 -8.61 -23.06
C ASP A 218 -0.37 -7.27 -22.55
N ARG A 219 -0.16 -7.15 -21.23
CA ARG A 219 0.37 -5.98 -20.53
C ARG A 219 1.70 -6.35 -19.85
N PRO A 220 2.52 -5.36 -19.43
CA PRO A 220 3.65 -5.63 -18.55
C PRO A 220 3.22 -6.41 -17.31
N ALA A 221 4.04 -7.34 -16.84
CA ALA A 221 3.71 -8.18 -15.71
C ALA A 221 3.50 -7.41 -14.39
N HIS A 222 4.07 -6.21 -14.27
CA HIS A 222 3.83 -5.29 -13.16
C HIS A 222 2.63 -4.38 -13.42
N ILE A 223 1.88 -4.07 -12.39
CA ILE A 223 0.83 -3.04 -12.40
C ILE A 223 1.52 -1.66 -12.47
N PRO A 224 1.22 -0.82 -13.47
CA PRO A 224 1.83 0.51 -13.56
C PRO A 224 1.40 1.42 -12.39
N TYR A 225 2.21 2.45 -12.10
CA TYR A 225 1.76 3.55 -11.23
C TYR A 225 0.41 4.10 -11.69
N SER A 226 -0.39 4.56 -10.74
CA SER A 226 -1.74 5.08 -11.03
C SER A 226 -1.76 6.15 -12.11
N ILE A 227 -0.77 7.04 -12.10
CA ILE A 227 -0.61 8.11 -13.11
C ILE A 227 -0.31 7.59 -14.52
N ASP A 228 0.27 6.39 -14.64
CA ASP A 228 0.67 5.79 -15.93
C ASP A 228 -0.35 4.75 -16.45
N ARG A 229 -1.33 4.38 -15.61
CA ARG A 229 -2.33 3.35 -15.94
C ARG A 229 -3.26 3.79 -17.06
N THR A 230 -3.69 2.81 -17.82
CA THR A 230 -4.80 2.91 -18.77
C THR A 230 -6.03 2.19 -18.21
N ALA A 231 -7.18 2.32 -18.86
CA ALA A 231 -8.41 1.65 -18.46
C ALA A 231 -8.32 0.11 -18.44
N ASP A 232 -7.32 -0.45 -19.12
CA ASP A 232 -7.10 -1.90 -19.21
C ASP A 232 -6.23 -2.45 -18.06
N ASP A 233 -5.56 -1.59 -17.30
CA ASP A 233 -4.70 -1.98 -16.20
C ASP A 233 -5.49 -2.17 -14.91
N LEU A 234 -5.04 -3.09 -14.04
CA LEU A 234 -5.66 -3.34 -12.75
C LEU A 234 -5.56 -2.12 -11.83
N THR A 235 -6.62 -1.85 -11.09
CA THR A 235 -6.63 -0.92 -9.96
C THR A 235 -6.66 -1.67 -8.64
N LEU A 236 -6.17 -1.05 -7.57
CA LEU A 236 -6.23 -1.65 -6.25
C LEU A 236 -7.70 -1.84 -5.78
N GLY A 237 -8.60 -0.94 -6.18
CA GLY A 237 -10.03 -1.07 -5.94
C GLY A 237 -10.63 -2.34 -6.56
N GLN A 238 -10.29 -2.66 -7.82
CA GLN A 238 -10.72 -3.90 -8.48
C GLN A 238 -10.16 -5.15 -7.79
N ILE A 239 -8.93 -5.08 -7.33
CA ILE A 239 -8.27 -6.14 -6.56
C ILE A 239 -9.03 -6.40 -5.26
N VAL A 240 -9.37 -5.35 -4.49
CA VAL A 240 -10.11 -5.46 -3.23
C VAL A 240 -11.53 -5.96 -3.46
N GLU A 241 -12.22 -5.45 -4.48
CA GLU A 241 -13.58 -5.90 -4.84
C GLU A 241 -13.61 -7.41 -5.16
N THR A 242 -12.65 -7.88 -5.97
CA THR A 242 -12.51 -9.31 -6.30
C THR A 242 -12.21 -10.13 -5.04
N GLY A 243 -11.32 -9.62 -4.17
CA GLY A 243 -11.00 -10.26 -2.89
C GLY A 243 -12.22 -10.43 -2.00
N ILE A 244 -13.05 -9.40 -1.84
CA ILE A 244 -14.30 -9.46 -1.07
C ILE A 244 -15.22 -10.52 -1.62
N LYS A 245 -15.48 -10.53 -2.93
CA LYS A 245 -16.35 -11.49 -3.60
C LYS A 245 -15.84 -12.92 -3.43
N MET A 246 -14.54 -13.14 -3.58
CA MET A 246 -13.90 -14.46 -3.44
C MET A 246 -13.95 -14.96 -1.99
N LEU A 247 -13.70 -14.08 -1.01
CA LEU A 247 -13.64 -14.45 0.39
C LEU A 247 -15.02 -14.60 1.05
N THR A 248 -16.05 -13.95 0.51
CA THR A 248 -17.45 -14.12 0.99
C THR A 248 -18.16 -15.29 0.35
N LYS A 249 -17.74 -15.75 -0.84
CA LYS A 249 -18.36 -16.86 -1.57
C LYS A 249 -18.41 -18.12 -0.72
N ASN A 250 -19.61 -18.68 -0.51
CA ASN A 250 -19.83 -19.89 0.30
C ASN A 250 -19.16 -19.86 1.68
N ASN A 251 -19.11 -18.69 2.34
CA ASN A 251 -18.41 -18.50 3.58
C ASN A 251 -19.26 -17.79 4.64
N LYS A 252 -19.64 -18.52 5.67
CA LYS A 252 -20.37 -17.99 6.84
C LYS A 252 -19.44 -17.51 7.97
N ASN A 253 -18.17 -17.90 7.94
CA ASN A 253 -17.22 -17.66 9.02
C ASN A 253 -16.55 -16.29 8.95
N GLY A 254 -16.62 -15.61 7.80
CA GLY A 254 -15.96 -14.34 7.56
C GLY A 254 -14.51 -14.50 7.08
N PHE A 255 -13.79 -13.38 6.99
CA PHE A 255 -12.48 -13.36 6.36
C PHE A 255 -11.49 -12.40 7.05
N PHE A 256 -10.22 -12.57 6.72
CA PHE A 256 -9.14 -11.61 6.88
C PHE A 256 -8.62 -11.26 5.47
N LEU A 257 -8.56 -9.97 5.15
CA LEU A 257 -8.00 -9.46 3.90
C LEU A 257 -6.95 -8.40 4.23
N MET A 258 -5.68 -8.73 3.93
CA MET A 258 -4.59 -7.77 3.91
C MET A 258 -4.52 -7.13 2.54
N VAL A 259 -4.38 -5.80 2.50
CA VAL A 259 -4.28 -4.99 1.28
C VAL A 259 -3.10 -4.06 1.42
N GLU A 260 -2.18 -4.11 0.46
CA GLU A 260 -1.05 -3.21 0.40
C GLU A 260 -1.16 -2.21 -0.75
N GLY A 261 -0.87 -0.94 -0.45
CA GLY A 261 -0.56 0.11 -1.43
C GLY A 261 0.95 0.24 -1.58
N GLY A 262 1.61 -0.73 -2.22
CA GLY A 262 3.08 -0.82 -2.29
C GLY A 262 3.70 0.20 -3.24
N ALA A 263 2.97 0.62 -4.28
CA ALA A 263 3.45 1.60 -5.27
C ALA A 263 3.70 2.99 -4.66
N ILE A 264 3.08 3.32 -3.52
CA ILE A 264 3.29 4.58 -2.80
C ILE A 264 4.76 4.73 -2.40
N ASP A 265 5.35 3.68 -1.78
CA ASP A 265 6.76 3.67 -1.37
C ASP A 265 7.71 3.82 -2.55
N HIS A 266 7.44 3.10 -3.64
CA HIS A 266 8.25 3.18 -4.85
C HIS A 266 8.31 4.62 -5.40
N ALA A 267 7.17 5.32 -5.45
CA ALA A 267 7.07 6.70 -5.89
C ALA A 267 7.77 7.67 -4.92
N LEU A 268 7.65 7.45 -3.60
CA LEU A 268 8.31 8.25 -2.55
C LEU A 268 9.83 8.07 -2.59
N HIS A 269 10.35 6.87 -2.81
CA HIS A 269 11.78 6.63 -3.08
C HIS A 269 12.27 7.39 -4.32
N GLY A 270 11.41 7.50 -5.32
CA GLY A 270 11.63 8.31 -6.51
C GLY A 270 11.53 9.81 -6.28
N LYS A 271 11.12 10.28 -5.10
CA LYS A 271 10.76 11.69 -4.84
C LYS A 271 9.72 12.25 -5.81
N ASP A 272 8.88 11.40 -6.37
CA ASP A 272 7.88 11.74 -7.34
C ASP A 272 6.54 12.03 -6.65
N ALA A 273 6.37 13.30 -6.26
CA ALA A 273 5.24 13.73 -5.43
C ALA A 273 3.89 13.47 -6.10
N ARG A 274 3.77 13.77 -7.39
CA ARG A 274 2.50 13.58 -8.13
C ARG A 274 2.17 12.10 -8.26
N THR A 275 3.14 11.26 -8.60
CA THR A 275 2.97 9.82 -8.70
C THR A 275 2.56 9.22 -7.34
N ALA A 276 3.23 9.63 -6.25
CA ALA A 276 2.86 9.18 -4.91
C ALA A 276 1.42 9.58 -4.52
N ILE A 277 1.01 10.81 -4.84
CA ILE A 277 -0.37 11.29 -4.61
C ILE A 277 -1.38 10.43 -5.38
N GLU A 278 -1.14 10.09 -6.64
CA GLU A 278 -2.05 9.25 -7.43
C GLU A 278 -2.15 7.83 -6.87
N ASP A 279 -1.06 7.26 -6.39
CA ASP A 279 -1.09 5.93 -5.77
C ASP A 279 -1.75 5.96 -4.37
N ILE A 280 -1.66 7.07 -3.62
CA ILE A 280 -2.46 7.29 -2.40
C ILE A 280 -3.95 7.39 -2.73
N LEU A 281 -4.33 8.05 -3.81
CA LEU A 281 -5.73 8.12 -4.25
C LEU A 281 -6.27 6.76 -4.72
N ASP A 282 -5.46 5.93 -5.37
CA ASP A 282 -5.82 4.54 -5.70
C ASP A 282 -6.00 3.68 -4.43
N PHE A 283 -5.15 3.90 -3.42
CA PHE A 283 -5.27 3.25 -2.12
C PHE A 283 -6.53 3.71 -1.37
N ASP A 284 -6.85 5.01 -1.37
CA ASP A 284 -8.11 5.54 -0.82
C ASP A 284 -9.34 4.95 -1.52
N ALA A 285 -9.30 4.87 -2.86
CA ALA A 285 -10.37 4.22 -3.63
C ALA A 285 -10.56 2.74 -3.25
N ALA A 286 -9.48 2.03 -2.97
CA ALA A 286 -9.54 0.65 -2.48
C ALA A 286 -10.11 0.56 -1.05
N ILE A 287 -9.77 1.50 -0.17
CA ILE A 287 -10.38 1.60 1.17
C ILE A 287 -11.86 1.94 1.05
N GLN A 288 -12.26 2.78 0.08
CA GLN A 288 -13.66 3.10 -0.14
C GLN A 288 -14.51 1.85 -0.47
N VAL A 289 -13.97 0.89 -1.22
CA VAL A 289 -14.63 -0.41 -1.46
C VAL A 289 -14.88 -1.16 -0.14
N ALA A 290 -13.93 -1.12 0.78
CA ALA A 290 -14.09 -1.71 2.12
C ALA A 290 -15.06 -0.92 3.00
N ILE A 291 -15.09 0.41 2.90
CA ILE A 291 -16.07 1.27 3.59
C ILE A 291 -17.50 0.94 3.11
N ASP A 292 -17.70 0.72 1.82
CA ASP A 292 -19.02 0.39 1.28
C ASP A 292 -19.48 -1.03 1.71
N PHE A 293 -18.55 -1.97 1.87
CA PHE A 293 -18.82 -3.25 2.52
C PHE A 293 -19.14 -3.07 4.02
N TYR A 294 -18.38 -2.25 4.74
CA TYR A 294 -18.63 -1.92 6.14
C TYR A 294 -20.02 -1.34 6.37
N LYS A 295 -20.48 -0.42 5.51
CA LYS A 295 -21.85 0.16 5.59
C LYS A 295 -22.95 -0.90 5.53
N GLN A 296 -22.71 -2.02 4.83
CA GLN A 296 -23.62 -3.15 4.73
C GLN A 296 -23.50 -4.11 5.93
N HIS A 297 -22.34 -4.15 6.59
CA HIS A 297 -22.00 -5.06 7.69
C HIS A 297 -21.37 -4.34 8.90
N PRO A 298 -21.95 -3.22 9.41
CA PRO A 298 -21.30 -2.33 10.37
C PRO A 298 -20.99 -3.01 11.72
N ASN A 299 -21.80 -3.98 12.10
CA ASN A 299 -21.66 -4.70 13.35
C ASN A 299 -20.77 -5.95 13.27
N GLU A 300 -20.22 -6.27 12.11
CA GLU A 300 -19.40 -7.48 11.88
C GLU A 300 -18.02 -7.15 11.30
N THR A 301 -17.77 -5.90 10.92
CA THR A 301 -16.57 -5.50 10.18
C THR A 301 -15.64 -4.65 11.03
N LEU A 302 -14.33 -4.88 10.89
CA LEU A 302 -13.26 -4.02 11.35
C LEU A 302 -12.41 -3.64 10.14
N ILE A 303 -12.16 -2.34 9.95
CA ILE A 303 -11.18 -1.81 8.99
C ILE A 303 -10.07 -1.14 9.79
N VAL A 304 -8.82 -1.53 9.52
CA VAL A 304 -7.60 -0.90 10.07
C VAL A 304 -6.77 -0.42 8.89
N VAL A 305 -6.34 0.84 8.92
CA VAL A 305 -5.47 1.44 7.90
C VAL A 305 -4.22 1.95 8.61
N THR A 306 -3.04 1.59 8.11
CA THR A 306 -1.76 2.04 8.66
C THR A 306 -0.71 2.14 7.54
N ALA A 307 0.50 2.52 7.90
CA ALA A 307 1.71 2.38 7.09
C ALA A 307 2.72 1.51 7.82
N ASP A 308 3.68 0.99 7.10
CA ASP A 308 4.78 0.22 7.67
C ASP A 308 5.95 1.11 8.10
N HIS A 309 6.26 2.16 7.35
CA HIS A 309 7.21 3.25 7.64
C HIS A 309 6.84 4.52 6.86
N ASP A 310 7.63 5.56 7.02
CA ASP A 310 7.64 6.75 6.15
C ASP A 310 8.82 6.64 5.18
N THR A 311 8.62 7.10 3.94
CA THR A 311 9.65 7.10 2.90
C THR A 311 9.86 8.50 2.33
N GLY A 312 11.13 8.84 2.10
CA GLY A 312 11.55 10.10 1.49
C GLY A 312 11.54 11.29 2.46
N GLY A 313 10.83 11.21 3.58
CA GLY A 313 10.62 12.33 4.48
C GLY A 313 10.04 13.53 3.72
N MET A 314 8.97 13.30 2.95
CA MET A 314 8.27 14.33 2.19
C MET A 314 7.70 15.40 3.12
N VAL A 315 7.89 16.68 2.77
CA VAL A 315 7.35 17.81 3.54
C VAL A 315 6.70 18.82 2.59
N PRO A 316 5.41 19.17 2.77
CA PRO A 316 4.80 20.32 2.13
C PRO A 316 5.36 21.60 2.78
N GLY A 317 6.31 22.23 2.12
CA GLY A 317 7.05 23.42 2.58
C GLY A 317 8.50 23.39 2.15
N ASN A 318 9.02 24.53 1.68
CA ASN A 318 10.42 24.70 1.23
C ASN A 318 11.02 26.04 1.67
N GLY A 319 10.56 26.58 2.79
CA GLY A 319 10.95 27.88 3.31
C GLY A 319 10.07 29.04 2.82
N ARG A 320 9.07 28.77 1.98
CA ARG A 320 8.01 29.73 1.59
C ARG A 320 6.72 29.38 2.31
N TYR A 321 5.89 30.40 2.60
CA TYR A 321 4.58 30.21 3.24
C TYR A 321 3.46 29.89 2.24
N MET A 322 3.76 29.89 0.94
CA MET A 322 2.82 29.57 -0.13
C MET A 322 3.25 28.29 -0.84
N LEU A 323 2.28 27.42 -1.09
CA LEU A 323 2.41 26.22 -1.92
C LEU A 323 1.64 26.46 -3.22
N ASN A 324 2.13 25.89 -4.33
CA ASN A 324 1.47 25.91 -5.63
C ASN A 324 1.16 24.45 -6.02
N LEU A 325 0.54 23.69 -5.11
CA LEU A 325 0.33 22.25 -5.29
C LEU A 325 -0.53 21.93 -6.51
N GLU A 326 -1.42 22.84 -6.91
CA GLU A 326 -2.23 22.73 -8.14
C GLU A 326 -1.39 22.56 -9.41
N TRP A 327 -0.11 22.99 -9.40
CA TRP A 327 0.77 22.81 -10.56
C TRP A 327 1.19 21.34 -10.75
N LEU A 328 1.08 20.49 -9.74
CA LEU A 328 1.28 19.05 -9.89
C LEU A 328 0.31 18.42 -10.91
N GLN A 329 -0.87 19.02 -11.16
CA GLN A 329 -1.79 18.57 -12.20
C GLN A 329 -1.16 18.55 -13.60
N TYR A 330 -0.10 19.30 -13.82
CA TYR A 330 0.60 19.36 -15.11
C TYR A 330 1.62 18.23 -15.31
N GLN A 331 1.88 17.43 -14.26
CA GLN A 331 2.61 16.18 -14.44
C GLN A 331 1.65 15.09 -14.94
N SER A 332 1.93 14.57 -16.14
CA SER A 332 1.04 13.65 -16.88
C SER A 332 1.50 12.18 -16.82
N CYS A 333 2.69 11.91 -16.30
CA CYS A 333 3.24 10.56 -16.18
C CYS A 333 4.36 10.51 -15.10
N SER A 334 4.70 9.30 -14.66
CA SER A 334 5.76 9.09 -13.66
C SER A 334 7.14 9.47 -14.18
N THR A 335 8.08 9.73 -13.26
CA THR A 335 9.49 9.95 -13.61
C THR A 335 10.11 8.76 -14.36
N ASP A 336 9.63 7.54 -14.09
CA ASP A 336 10.04 6.32 -14.81
C ASP A 336 9.58 6.37 -16.27
N ALA A 337 8.35 6.77 -16.53
CA ALA A 337 7.82 6.94 -17.87
C ALA A 337 8.52 8.09 -18.63
N VAL A 338 8.82 9.21 -17.94
CA VAL A 338 9.64 10.29 -18.52
C VAL A 338 11.02 9.77 -18.91
N THR A 339 11.65 8.98 -18.06
CA THR A 339 12.95 8.34 -18.34
C THR A 339 12.87 7.45 -19.58
N ALA A 340 11.80 6.65 -19.71
CA ALA A 340 11.58 5.80 -20.88
C ALA A 340 11.43 6.64 -22.18
N ARG A 341 10.66 7.76 -22.12
CA ARG A 341 10.49 8.69 -23.25
C ARG A 341 11.81 9.36 -23.65
N LEU A 342 12.61 9.84 -22.69
CA LEU A 342 13.93 10.43 -22.93
C LEU A 342 14.91 9.40 -23.51
N ASN A 343 14.88 8.15 -23.03
CA ASN A 343 15.71 7.07 -23.59
C ASN A 343 15.30 6.72 -25.02
N ALA A 344 14.01 6.74 -25.35
CA ALA A 344 13.53 6.56 -26.72
C ALA A 344 13.99 7.72 -27.63
N LEU A 345 13.91 8.96 -27.14
CA LEU A 345 14.41 10.13 -27.82
C LEU A 345 15.92 10.04 -28.11
N LYS A 346 16.70 9.61 -27.09
CA LYS A 346 18.15 9.42 -27.22
C LYS A 346 18.53 8.39 -28.29
N LYS A 347 17.74 7.33 -28.47
CA LYS A 347 17.95 6.30 -29.51
C LYS A 347 17.62 6.81 -30.93
N ASN A 348 16.79 7.83 -31.05
CA ASN A 348 16.40 8.41 -32.33
C ASN A 348 17.49 9.37 -32.80
N LYS A 349 18.24 8.97 -33.88
CA LYS A 349 19.33 9.77 -34.42
C LYS A 349 18.91 11.16 -34.98
N MET A 350 17.63 11.34 -35.32
CA MET A 350 17.08 12.57 -35.90
C MET A 350 16.47 13.56 -34.90
N LYS A 351 16.24 13.14 -33.65
CA LYS A 351 15.57 13.92 -32.60
C LYS A 351 16.36 13.87 -31.29
N LYS A 352 17.42 14.66 -31.20
CA LYS A 352 18.30 14.73 -30.01
C LYS A 352 18.55 16.16 -29.56
N SER A 353 17.84 17.13 -30.10
CA SER A 353 18.07 18.53 -29.78
C SER A 353 17.52 18.86 -28.38
N TRP A 354 18.05 19.93 -27.81
CA TRP A 354 17.52 20.48 -26.57
C TRP A 354 16.03 20.86 -26.66
N ASP A 355 15.59 21.32 -27.85
CA ASP A 355 14.18 21.66 -28.07
C ASP A 355 13.28 20.43 -28.09
N ASP A 356 13.72 19.29 -28.63
CA ASP A 356 12.99 18.02 -28.54
C ASP A 356 12.87 17.58 -27.05
N VAL A 357 13.93 17.74 -26.25
CA VAL A 357 13.92 17.45 -24.81
C VAL A 357 12.97 18.40 -24.07
N LYS A 358 13.02 19.71 -24.32
CA LYS A 358 12.08 20.67 -23.73
C LYS A 358 10.63 20.31 -24.03
N GLN A 359 10.35 19.82 -25.23
CA GLN A 359 9.01 19.34 -25.58
C GLN A 359 8.58 18.19 -24.68
N VAL A 360 9.42 17.15 -24.47
CA VAL A 360 9.11 16.04 -23.56
C VAL A 360 8.88 16.53 -22.14
N LEU A 361 9.75 17.42 -21.62
CA LEU A 361 9.62 17.97 -20.28
C LEU A 361 8.36 18.84 -20.10
N SER A 362 7.98 19.56 -21.16
CA SER A 362 6.74 20.34 -21.19
C SER A 362 5.50 19.45 -21.15
N GLU A 363 5.47 18.40 -21.97
CA GLU A 363 4.36 17.44 -22.05
C GLU A 363 4.21 16.65 -20.76
N CYS A 364 5.32 16.24 -20.13
CA CYS A 364 5.30 15.36 -18.96
C CYS A 364 5.18 16.09 -17.63
N TYR A 365 5.80 17.27 -17.49
CA TYR A 365 5.85 18.02 -16.24
C TYR A 365 5.26 19.44 -16.33
N GLY A 366 4.80 19.86 -17.50
CA GLY A 366 4.35 21.24 -17.74
C GLY A 366 5.46 22.28 -17.70
N LEU A 367 6.74 21.88 -17.58
CA LEU A 367 7.88 22.80 -17.53
C LEU A 367 7.97 23.61 -18.82
N PHE A 368 8.46 24.86 -18.72
CA PHE A 368 8.56 25.85 -19.80
C PHE A 368 7.23 26.40 -20.35
N THR A 369 6.10 25.76 -20.04
CA THR A 369 4.77 26.17 -20.56
C THR A 369 3.80 26.57 -19.46
N LYS A 370 3.55 25.68 -18.51
CA LYS A 370 2.65 25.88 -17.38
C LYS A 370 3.41 26.26 -16.11
N VAL A 371 4.56 25.61 -15.89
CA VAL A 371 5.49 25.88 -14.80
C VAL A 371 6.68 26.63 -15.36
N LYS A 372 6.90 27.86 -14.86
CA LYS A 372 8.02 28.69 -15.30
C LYS A 372 9.33 28.07 -14.85
N VAL A 373 10.27 27.96 -15.77
CA VAL A 373 11.65 27.55 -15.54
C VAL A 373 12.53 28.80 -15.65
N ASN A 374 13.28 29.16 -14.61
CA ASN A 374 14.19 30.28 -14.66
C ASN A 374 15.53 29.89 -15.31
N TRP A 375 16.40 30.87 -15.58
CA TRP A 375 17.65 30.64 -16.31
C TRP A 375 18.62 29.67 -15.59
N ARG A 376 18.61 29.63 -14.24
CA ARG A 376 19.47 28.72 -13.46
C ARG A 376 18.93 27.29 -13.56
N GLU A 377 17.64 27.12 -13.46
CA GLU A 377 16.97 25.82 -13.63
C GLU A 377 17.13 25.27 -15.05
N GLU A 378 17.03 26.14 -16.08
CA GLU A 378 17.32 25.72 -17.45
C GLU A 378 18.79 25.32 -17.62
N TYR A 379 19.72 26.04 -16.99
CA TYR A 379 21.14 25.69 -16.99
C TYR A 379 21.35 24.29 -16.33
N GLU A 380 20.76 24.05 -15.14
CA GLU A 380 20.82 22.75 -14.47
C GLU A 380 20.24 21.60 -15.34
N LEU A 381 19.17 21.89 -16.08
CA LEU A 381 18.57 20.91 -16.99
C LEU A 381 19.46 20.63 -18.20
N ARG A 382 20.15 21.64 -18.76
CA ARG A 382 21.11 21.46 -19.85
C ARG A 382 22.31 20.63 -19.43
N GLU A 383 22.90 20.90 -18.27
CA GLU A 383 23.97 20.07 -17.72
C GLU A 383 23.53 18.60 -17.55
N ALA A 384 22.31 18.39 -17.02
CA ALA A 384 21.75 17.05 -16.86
C ALA A 384 21.44 16.38 -18.23
N TYR A 385 21.03 17.16 -19.23
CA TYR A 385 20.84 16.68 -20.59
C TYR A 385 22.16 16.20 -21.21
N GLU A 386 23.22 17.02 -21.16
CA GLU A 386 24.54 16.66 -21.67
C GLU A 386 25.06 15.40 -20.98
N ALA A 387 25.00 15.34 -19.65
CA ALA A 387 25.42 14.17 -18.87
C ALA A 387 24.61 12.91 -19.21
N ALA A 388 23.29 13.04 -19.38
CA ALA A 388 22.42 11.89 -19.70
C ALA A 388 22.55 11.41 -21.16
N PHE A 389 22.68 12.35 -22.12
CA PHE A 389 22.70 12.02 -23.54
C PHE A 389 24.09 11.67 -24.05
N GLU A 390 25.14 12.27 -23.50
CA GLU A 390 26.54 11.98 -23.84
C GLU A 390 27.16 10.93 -22.90
N GLY A 391 26.91 11.02 -21.58
CA GLY A 391 27.55 10.24 -20.55
C GLY A 391 26.74 9.10 -19.94
N ASN A 392 25.45 8.95 -20.26
CA ASN A 392 24.52 7.96 -19.64
C ASN A 392 24.30 8.16 -18.13
N ALA A 393 24.42 9.38 -17.61
CA ALA A 393 24.17 9.65 -16.19
C ALA A 393 22.74 9.30 -15.77
N SER A 394 22.60 8.67 -14.64
CA SER A 394 21.34 8.20 -14.07
C SER A 394 21.29 8.41 -12.55
N GLU A 395 20.08 8.47 -12.02
CA GLU A 395 19.78 8.43 -10.59
C GLU A 395 19.15 7.08 -10.26
N GLU A 396 19.77 6.34 -9.36
CA GLU A 396 19.26 5.06 -8.89
C GLU A 396 18.65 5.18 -7.50
N ASN A 397 17.54 4.50 -7.29
CA ASN A 397 16.94 4.24 -5.98
C ASN A 397 16.69 2.72 -5.84
N LEU A 398 15.98 2.31 -4.78
CA LEU A 398 15.74 0.89 -4.52
C LEU A 398 14.96 0.19 -5.63
N TYR A 399 14.06 0.90 -6.33
CA TYR A 399 13.10 0.32 -7.27
C TYR A 399 13.30 0.78 -8.72
N SER A 400 13.98 1.90 -8.97
CA SER A 400 14.11 2.46 -10.31
C SER A 400 15.50 3.04 -10.59
N LYS A 401 15.79 3.14 -11.87
CA LYS A 401 16.98 3.81 -12.41
C LYS A 401 16.53 4.89 -13.38
N ASN A 402 16.44 6.10 -12.89
CA ASN A 402 15.98 7.24 -13.67
C ASN A 402 17.12 7.97 -14.39
N SER A 403 16.83 8.52 -15.55
CA SER A 403 17.71 9.47 -16.20
C SER A 403 17.97 10.66 -15.28
N ALA A 404 19.23 11.10 -15.19
CA ALA A 404 19.58 12.30 -14.40
C ALA A 404 18.77 13.54 -14.82
N LEU A 405 18.44 13.63 -16.10
CA LEU A 405 17.60 14.71 -16.64
C LEU A 405 16.13 14.61 -16.16
N ALA A 406 15.53 13.41 -16.17
CA ALA A 406 14.17 13.21 -15.66
C ALA A 406 14.10 13.52 -14.15
N ALA A 407 15.09 13.06 -13.39
CA ALA A 407 15.20 13.34 -11.96
C ALA A 407 15.34 14.84 -11.67
N LYS A 408 16.18 15.54 -12.44
CA LYS A 408 16.37 17.00 -12.31
C LYS A 408 15.08 17.77 -12.65
N ALA A 409 14.36 17.37 -13.70
CA ALA A 409 13.09 17.99 -14.08
C ALA A 409 12.03 17.83 -12.99
N ARG A 410 11.89 16.62 -12.42
CA ARG A 410 11.03 16.34 -11.26
C ARG A 410 11.41 17.23 -10.06
N ASP A 411 12.70 17.33 -9.73
CA ASP A 411 13.17 18.15 -8.60
C ASP A 411 12.86 19.64 -8.80
N ILE A 412 12.89 20.15 -10.03
CA ILE A 412 12.46 21.50 -10.36
C ILE A 412 10.96 21.67 -10.11
N LEU A 413 10.13 20.72 -10.56
CA LEU A 413 8.69 20.75 -10.27
C LEU A 413 8.43 20.71 -8.76
N ASN A 414 9.07 19.81 -8.00
CA ASN A 414 8.93 19.75 -6.55
C ASN A 414 9.26 21.09 -5.87
N ARG A 415 10.35 21.74 -6.28
CA ARG A 415 10.70 23.09 -5.77
C ARG A 415 9.67 24.14 -6.13
N ALA A 416 9.14 24.11 -7.35
CA ALA A 416 8.14 25.06 -7.84
C ALA A 416 6.83 24.97 -7.07
N VAL A 417 6.38 23.74 -6.75
CA VAL A 417 5.14 23.50 -5.99
C VAL A 417 5.31 23.67 -4.50
N GLY A 418 6.56 23.74 -3.98
CA GLY A 418 6.85 23.95 -2.57
C GLY A 418 7.03 22.69 -1.75
N ILE A 419 7.36 21.55 -2.37
CA ILE A 419 7.64 20.27 -1.69
C ILE A 419 9.15 20.11 -1.46
N SER A 420 9.51 19.67 -0.27
CA SER A 420 10.87 19.29 0.13
C SER A 420 10.95 17.80 0.49
N TRP A 421 12.17 17.26 0.43
CA TRP A 421 12.46 15.85 0.71
C TRP A 421 13.71 15.74 1.60
N ALA A 422 13.65 14.91 2.63
CA ALA A 422 14.77 14.68 3.53
C ALA A 422 15.79 13.68 2.96
N SER A 423 15.32 12.64 2.26
CA SER A 423 16.17 11.57 1.73
C SER A 423 15.54 10.88 0.52
N ARG A 424 16.13 9.76 0.08
CA ARG A 424 15.57 8.78 -0.87
C ARG A 424 15.30 7.44 -0.21
N SER A 425 15.38 7.39 1.09
CA SER A 425 15.23 6.19 1.91
C SER A 425 14.14 6.40 2.93
N HIS A 426 13.89 5.38 3.73
CA HIS A 426 12.93 5.45 4.82
C HIS A 426 13.37 6.46 5.89
N SER A 427 12.43 6.91 6.69
CA SER A 427 12.67 7.72 7.88
C SER A 427 12.14 7.02 9.14
N GLY A 428 12.68 7.42 10.31
CA GLY A 428 12.24 6.93 11.61
C GLY A 428 10.99 7.63 12.15
N SER A 429 10.16 8.21 11.28
CA SER A 429 8.93 8.89 11.67
C SER A 429 7.88 7.93 12.21
N TYR A 430 6.95 8.46 13.02
CA TYR A 430 5.74 7.72 13.37
C TYR A 430 4.89 7.46 12.12
N VAL A 431 4.15 6.34 12.11
CA VAL A 431 3.18 6.01 11.09
C VAL A 431 1.76 6.21 11.60
N PRO A 432 0.80 6.60 10.73
CA PRO A 432 -0.60 6.78 11.11
C PRO A 432 -1.28 5.42 11.35
N VAL A 433 -2.30 5.43 12.19
CA VAL A 433 -3.22 4.30 12.39
C VAL A 433 -4.64 4.86 12.42
N PHE A 434 -5.50 4.38 11.53
CA PHE A 434 -6.92 4.73 11.48
C PHE A 434 -7.75 3.47 11.60
N ALA A 435 -8.84 3.50 12.36
CA ALA A 435 -9.69 2.34 12.53
C ALA A 435 -11.19 2.70 12.62
N ILE A 436 -12.03 1.83 12.04
CA ILE A 436 -13.49 1.93 12.12
C ILE A 436 -14.10 0.53 12.28
N GLY A 437 -15.22 0.45 12.97
CA GLY A 437 -16.01 -0.77 13.12
C GLY A 437 -15.84 -1.44 14.47
N VAL A 438 -16.09 -2.76 14.48
CA VAL A 438 -16.11 -3.56 15.72
C VAL A 438 -14.78 -3.47 16.43
N GLY A 439 -14.81 -3.00 17.69
CA GLY A 439 -13.63 -2.93 18.56
C GLY A 439 -12.58 -1.92 18.18
N ALA A 440 -12.83 -1.06 17.18
CA ALA A 440 -11.90 -0.05 16.67
C ALA A 440 -11.43 0.93 17.79
N ASN A 441 -12.23 1.14 18.82
CA ASN A 441 -11.87 1.94 20.00
C ASN A 441 -10.66 1.40 20.79
N GLN A 442 -10.17 0.20 20.50
CA GLN A 442 -8.95 -0.33 21.11
C GLN A 442 -7.66 0.23 20.47
N PHE A 443 -7.76 0.86 19.31
CA PHE A 443 -6.64 1.56 18.65
C PHE A 443 -6.55 3.00 19.19
N HIS A 444 -5.83 3.17 20.30
CA HIS A 444 -5.68 4.47 20.96
C HIS A 444 -4.33 4.58 21.68
N GLY A 445 -3.95 5.81 22.04
CA GLY A 445 -2.66 6.10 22.67
C GLY A 445 -1.52 5.91 21.66
N ARG A 446 -0.27 5.95 22.13
CA ARG A 446 0.89 5.65 21.28
C ARG A 446 1.09 4.14 21.20
N LEU A 447 1.06 3.60 19.99
CA LEU A 447 1.22 2.18 19.72
C LEU A 447 2.63 1.87 19.22
N ASN A 448 2.99 0.59 19.28
CA ASN A 448 4.06 0.00 18.49
C ASN A 448 3.42 -0.75 17.30
N ASN A 449 4.09 -0.83 16.15
CA ASN A 449 3.55 -1.59 15.03
C ASN A 449 3.28 -3.07 15.36
N THR A 450 3.98 -3.63 16.36
CA THR A 450 3.70 -4.97 16.90
C THR A 450 2.35 -5.08 17.62
N ASP A 451 1.77 -3.99 18.10
CA ASP A 451 0.50 -4.02 18.82
C ASP A 451 -0.69 -4.20 17.87
N LEU A 452 -0.57 -3.70 16.63
CA LEU A 452 -1.67 -3.68 15.66
C LEU A 452 -2.24 -5.08 15.36
N PRO A 453 -1.42 -6.09 14.98
CA PRO A 453 -1.94 -7.44 14.73
C PRO A 453 -2.48 -8.09 16.00
N LEU A 454 -1.92 -7.76 17.17
CA LEU A 454 -2.35 -8.32 18.45
C LEU A 454 -3.73 -7.79 18.85
N ILE A 455 -3.95 -6.48 18.73
CA ILE A 455 -5.25 -5.83 18.97
C ILE A 455 -6.28 -6.38 17.98
N THR A 456 -5.94 -6.41 16.68
CA THR A 456 -6.81 -6.93 15.63
C THR A 456 -7.22 -8.39 15.87
N ALA A 457 -6.26 -9.26 16.20
CA ALA A 457 -6.52 -10.68 16.49
C ALA A 457 -7.43 -10.85 17.71
N LYS A 458 -7.24 -10.05 18.77
CA LYS A 458 -8.09 -10.05 19.96
C LYS A 458 -9.53 -9.67 19.61
N ILE A 459 -9.73 -8.59 18.82
CA ILE A 459 -11.05 -8.13 18.38
C ILE A 459 -11.74 -9.19 17.53
N ALA A 460 -11.02 -9.81 16.60
CA ALA A 460 -11.55 -10.84 15.72
C ALA A 460 -11.68 -12.22 16.38
N GLY A 461 -11.07 -12.41 17.54
CA GLY A 461 -11.07 -13.68 18.26
C GLY A 461 -10.24 -14.77 17.57
N TYR A 462 -9.15 -14.38 16.90
CA TYR A 462 -8.25 -15.33 16.26
C TYR A 462 -7.42 -16.10 17.27
N ARG A 463 -7.16 -17.39 16.99
CA ARG A 463 -6.29 -18.25 17.80
C ARG A 463 -4.86 -18.10 17.29
N ARG A 464 -4.00 -17.71 18.17
CA ARG A 464 -2.55 -17.59 17.91
C ARG A 464 -1.87 -18.95 17.89
#